data_b20d7c28aa34d5b7e03f2f6cc4e7dcac
#
_entry.id   b20d7c28aa34d5b7e03f2f6cc4e7dcac
#
_cell.length_a   1.000
_cell.length_b   1.000
_cell.length_c   1.000
_cell.angle_alpha   90.00
_cell.angle_beta   90.00
_cell.angle_gamma   90.00
#
_symmetry.space_group_name_H-M   'P 1'
#
loop_
_entity.id
_entity.type
_entity.pdbx_description
1 polymer ?
#
loop_
_entity_poly.entity_id
_entity_poly.type
_entity_poly.pdbx_seq_one_letter_code
_entity_poly.pdbx_strand_id
1 'polypeptide(L)'
;MPTEIQRAALQPFIERLREPRRFLQVLAGPRQVGKTTLVRQALAALASDPNGAPAQHSVSADSPGLQGSSWLAAQWETARALAAQAGSCILVLDEVQKLPGWTEEVKRLWDEDTAAGRDVRAVVLGSAPLLIARGLTESMAGRFEITRLGHWRYTEMREAFDFTLEQYIFFGGYPGAAPMAHDETRWAAYIRDALIETTISKDVLLMAPVQKPALLRRLFDLACRYSGQMLSYQKMMGQLADAGNTTTLAHYLQLLEGAGMVCGLQKYSGQALRQRASSPKLQVYNTALMGALAVAEGWGFAQLRATPEQWGRLVESAVGAELLARRLTHSSTQPALYYWHEAGREVDYVLPDGRELFALEVKSGRQRGNVSGLDAFRTAYPTARPLVIGTGGLDLHHWFTTP
;
A
#
# COMPACT_ATOMS: atom_id res chain seq x y z
N MET A 1 -20.23 -14.14 -13.66
CA MET A 1 -18.83 -13.84 -13.28
C MET A 1 -18.85 -12.44 -12.69
N PRO A 2 -18.16 -12.15 -11.59
CA PRO A 2 -18.11 -10.77 -11.10
C PRO A 2 -17.54 -9.89 -12.22
N THR A 3 -18.14 -8.75 -12.43
CA THR A 3 -17.72 -7.75 -13.42
C THR A 3 -16.27 -7.41 -13.11
N GLU A 4 -15.37 -7.54 -14.09
CA GLU A 4 -13.95 -7.26 -13.87
C GLU A 4 -13.79 -5.75 -13.67
N ILE A 5 -13.56 -5.35 -12.41
CA ILE A 5 -13.46 -3.92 -12.04
C ILE A 5 -12.23 -3.29 -12.68
N GLN A 6 -12.42 -2.10 -13.22
CA GLN A 6 -11.36 -1.25 -13.71
C GLN A 6 -10.96 -0.26 -12.61
N ARG A 7 -9.77 -0.41 -12.06
CA ARG A 7 -9.23 0.54 -11.09
C ARG A 7 -8.94 1.89 -11.73
N ALA A 8 -9.08 2.97 -10.97
CA ALA A 8 -8.83 4.34 -11.44
C ALA A 8 -7.45 4.54 -12.09
N ALA A 9 -6.46 3.75 -11.68
CA ALA A 9 -5.12 3.78 -12.26
C ALA A 9 -5.03 3.17 -13.67
N LEU A 10 -6.04 2.44 -14.15
CA LEU A 10 -5.97 1.70 -15.42
C LEU A 10 -5.84 2.65 -16.60
N GLN A 11 -6.73 3.62 -16.73
CA GLN A 11 -6.74 4.52 -17.88
C GLN A 11 -5.46 5.38 -17.98
N PRO A 12 -4.98 6.03 -16.89
CA PRO A 12 -3.69 6.72 -16.93
C PRO A 12 -2.51 5.80 -17.29
N PHE A 13 -2.56 4.53 -16.85
CA PHE A 13 -1.52 3.57 -17.18
C PHE A 13 -1.53 3.16 -18.65
N ILE A 14 -2.72 2.97 -19.27
CA ILE A 14 -2.88 2.74 -20.71
C ILE A 14 -2.32 3.91 -21.51
N GLU A 15 -2.62 5.14 -21.11
CA GLU A 15 -2.13 6.36 -21.77
C GLU A 15 -0.61 6.42 -21.78
N ARG A 16 0.04 6.12 -20.64
CA ARG A 16 1.52 6.04 -20.57
C ARG A 16 2.10 4.95 -21.46
N LEU A 17 1.43 3.81 -21.60
CA LEU A 17 1.88 2.74 -22.49
C LEU A 17 1.69 3.08 -23.97
N ARG A 18 0.79 4.02 -24.33
CA ARG A 18 0.62 4.54 -25.68
C ARG A 18 1.66 5.58 -26.08
N GLU A 19 2.24 6.26 -25.08
CA GLU A 19 3.29 7.25 -25.35
C GLU A 19 4.49 6.62 -26.05
N PRO A 20 5.23 7.41 -26.87
CA PRO A 20 6.51 6.97 -27.40
C PRO A 20 7.42 6.48 -26.27
N ARG A 21 8.24 5.45 -26.56
CA ARG A 21 9.19 4.89 -25.61
C ARG A 21 10.10 5.96 -25.00
N ARG A 22 9.83 6.32 -23.75
CA ARG A 22 10.60 7.34 -23.02
C ARG A 22 11.01 6.86 -21.64
N PHE A 23 10.09 6.21 -20.93
CA PHE A 23 10.28 5.74 -19.56
C PHE A 23 9.88 4.27 -19.43
N LEU A 24 10.67 3.54 -18.65
CA LEU A 24 10.30 2.24 -18.13
C LEU A 24 9.13 2.45 -17.15
N GLN A 25 8.05 1.73 -17.33
CA GLN A 25 6.88 1.82 -16.46
C GLN A 25 6.99 0.85 -15.29
N VAL A 26 6.87 1.35 -14.07
CA VAL A 26 6.93 0.55 -12.85
C VAL A 26 5.58 0.56 -12.17
N LEU A 27 4.99 -0.62 -11.97
CA LEU A 27 3.75 -0.78 -11.22
C LEU A 27 4.06 -1.38 -9.86
N ALA A 28 4.07 -0.54 -8.83
CA ALA A 28 4.44 -0.91 -7.46
C ALA A 28 3.22 -0.89 -6.52
N GLY A 29 3.15 -1.81 -5.58
CA GLY A 29 2.10 -1.85 -4.57
C GLY A 29 2.11 -3.14 -3.76
N PRO A 30 1.41 -3.21 -2.63
CA PRO A 30 1.33 -4.40 -1.79
C PRO A 30 0.88 -5.66 -2.54
N ARG A 31 1.00 -6.81 -1.88
CA ARG A 31 0.44 -8.06 -2.41
C ARG A 31 -1.08 -7.94 -2.58
N GLN A 32 -1.60 -8.62 -3.59
CA GLN A 32 -3.04 -8.76 -3.86
C GLN A 32 -3.84 -7.46 -4.06
N VAL A 33 -3.18 -6.37 -4.47
CA VAL A 33 -3.88 -5.14 -4.87
C VAL A 33 -4.31 -5.12 -6.34
N GLY A 34 -4.02 -6.21 -7.11
CA GLY A 34 -4.45 -6.34 -8.50
C GLY A 34 -3.47 -5.80 -9.55
N LYS A 35 -2.15 -5.74 -9.27
CA LYS A 35 -1.13 -5.28 -10.24
C LYS A 35 -1.16 -6.05 -11.55
N THR A 36 -1.06 -7.37 -11.49
CA THR A 36 -1.05 -8.25 -12.67
C THR A 36 -2.37 -8.17 -13.44
N THR A 37 -3.51 -8.05 -12.73
CA THR A 37 -4.83 -7.84 -13.35
C THR A 37 -4.89 -6.52 -14.11
N LEU A 38 -4.41 -5.42 -13.51
CA LEU A 38 -4.39 -4.10 -14.15
C LEU A 38 -3.54 -4.11 -15.43
N VAL A 39 -2.35 -4.73 -15.39
CA VAL A 39 -1.51 -4.86 -16.59
C VAL A 39 -2.19 -5.71 -17.65
N ARG A 40 -2.82 -6.84 -17.29
CA ARG A 40 -3.58 -7.67 -18.23
C ARG A 40 -4.71 -6.88 -18.89
N GLN A 41 -5.46 -6.08 -18.14
CA GLN A 41 -6.51 -5.20 -18.66
C GLN A 41 -5.94 -4.14 -19.61
N ALA A 42 -4.80 -3.52 -19.26
CA ALA A 42 -4.13 -2.55 -20.11
C ALA A 42 -3.64 -3.18 -21.42
N LEU A 43 -3.02 -4.35 -21.36
CA LEU A 43 -2.57 -5.08 -22.54
C LEU A 43 -3.74 -5.49 -23.45
N ALA A 44 -4.84 -5.95 -22.87
CA ALA A 44 -6.04 -6.28 -23.63
C ALA A 44 -6.64 -5.05 -24.34
N ALA A 45 -6.67 -3.89 -23.70
CA ALA A 45 -7.11 -2.63 -24.30
C ALA A 45 -6.19 -2.19 -25.46
N LEU A 46 -4.88 -2.36 -25.31
CA LEU A 46 -3.90 -2.02 -26.34
C LEU A 46 -3.89 -3.01 -27.51
N ALA A 47 -4.23 -4.28 -27.29
CA ALA A 47 -4.37 -5.26 -28.36
C ALA A 47 -5.50 -4.93 -29.35
N SER A 48 -6.46 -4.13 -28.93
CA SER A 48 -7.61 -3.67 -29.74
C SER A 48 -7.41 -2.22 -30.25
N ASP A 49 -6.20 -1.66 -30.17
CA ASP A 49 -5.96 -0.27 -30.56
C ASP A 49 -5.97 -0.14 -32.08
N PRO A 50 -6.85 0.69 -32.67
CA PRO A 50 -6.95 0.88 -34.11
C PRO A 50 -5.70 1.53 -34.71
N ASN A 51 -4.84 2.16 -33.93
CA ASN A 51 -3.60 2.81 -34.39
C ASN A 51 -2.41 1.84 -34.50
N GLY A 52 -2.62 0.56 -34.27
CA GLY A 52 -1.60 -0.49 -34.30
C GLY A 52 -1.35 -1.09 -32.91
N ALA A 53 -1.63 -2.38 -32.78
CA ALA A 53 -1.40 -3.10 -31.54
C ALA A 53 0.08 -3.42 -31.38
N PRO A 54 0.74 -3.03 -30.27
CA PRO A 54 2.10 -3.47 -29.98
C PRO A 54 2.13 -4.98 -29.73
N ALA A 55 3.21 -5.66 -30.14
CA ALA A 55 3.45 -7.02 -29.69
C ALA A 55 3.57 -7.06 -28.15
N GLN A 56 3.24 -8.20 -27.55
CA GLN A 56 3.22 -8.34 -26.10
C GLN A 56 4.04 -9.56 -25.68
N HIS A 57 4.92 -9.37 -24.69
CA HIS A 57 5.69 -10.46 -24.08
C HIS A 57 5.64 -10.30 -22.56
N SER A 58 4.98 -11.24 -21.87
CA SER A 58 4.83 -11.19 -20.41
C SER A 58 5.49 -12.39 -19.78
N VAL A 59 6.37 -12.15 -18.82
CA VAL A 59 7.16 -13.18 -18.14
C VAL A 59 7.25 -12.88 -16.63
N SER A 60 7.39 -13.94 -15.84
CA SER A 60 7.57 -13.84 -14.39
C SER A 60 8.86 -14.48 -13.94
N ALA A 61 9.59 -13.80 -13.08
CA ALA A 61 10.80 -14.32 -12.43
C ALA A 61 10.51 -15.29 -11.27
N ASP A 62 9.24 -15.65 -11.05
CA ASP A 62 8.84 -16.64 -10.05
C ASP A 62 9.03 -18.09 -10.48
N SER A 63 9.34 -18.35 -11.76
CA SER A 63 9.45 -19.71 -12.27
C SER A 63 10.67 -20.42 -11.70
N PRO A 64 10.51 -21.67 -11.16
CA PRO A 64 11.62 -22.48 -10.71
C PRO A 64 12.62 -22.76 -11.85
N GLY A 65 13.90 -22.59 -11.58
CA GLY A 65 14.97 -22.85 -12.55
C GLY A 65 15.47 -21.63 -13.32
N LEU A 66 14.88 -20.45 -13.14
CA LEU A 66 15.38 -19.21 -13.71
C LEU A 66 16.49 -18.63 -12.82
N GLN A 67 17.71 -18.60 -13.33
CA GLN A 67 18.86 -18.09 -12.58
C GLN A 67 19.57 -16.99 -13.37
N GLY A 68 19.59 -15.78 -12.80
CA GLY A 68 20.51 -14.72 -13.17
C GLY A 68 20.10 -13.81 -14.32
N SER A 69 21.03 -12.91 -14.67
CA SER A 69 20.88 -11.88 -15.70
C SER A 69 20.70 -12.45 -17.12
N SER A 70 21.21 -13.65 -17.38
CA SER A 70 21.07 -14.31 -18.68
C SER A 70 19.63 -14.63 -19.06
N TRP A 71 18.79 -14.99 -18.08
CA TRP A 71 17.36 -15.17 -18.33
C TRP A 71 16.70 -13.86 -18.75
N LEU A 72 16.97 -12.76 -18.02
CA LEU A 72 16.42 -11.44 -18.31
C LEU A 72 16.83 -10.98 -19.73
N ALA A 73 18.11 -11.15 -20.09
CA ALA A 73 18.61 -10.86 -21.42
C ALA A 73 17.88 -11.66 -22.50
N ALA A 74 17.65 -12.97 -22.28
CA ALA A 74 16.91 -13.82 -23.24
C ALA A 74 15.46 -13.38 -23.43
N GLN A 75 14.75 -12.98 -22.35
CA GLN A 75 13.40 -12.44 -22.45
C GLN A 75 13.36 -11.09 -23.19
N TRP A 76 14.38 -10.27 -22.96
CA TRP A 76 14.51 -8.99 -23.64
C TRP A 76 14.81 -9.15 -25.15
N GLU A 77 15.65 -10.11 -25.54
CA GLU A 77 15.89 -10.45 -26.95
C GLU A 77 14.64 -10.97 -27.65
N THR A 78 13.81 -11.75 -26.94
CA THR A 78 12.50 -12.16 -27.45
C THR A 78 11.61 -10.93 -27.74
N ALA A 79 11.57 -9.96 -26.83
CA ALA A 79 10.81 -8.71 -27.01
C ALA A 79 11.37 -7.87 -28.20
N ARG A 80 12.71 -7.85 -28.39
CA ARG A 80 13.36 -7.18 -29.53
C ARG A 80 12.94 -7.82 -30.86
N ALA A 81 12.93 -9.17 -30.92
CA ALA A 81 12.50 -9.89 -32.11
C ALA A 81 11.03 -9.61 -32.46
N LEU A 82 10.16 -9.57 -31.45
CA LEU A 82 8.75 -9.21 -31.61
C LEU A 82 8.57 -7.75 -32.07
N ALA A 83 9.33 -6.82 -31.48
CA ALA A 83 9.32 -5.40 -31.87
C ALA A 83 9.79 -5.21 -33.33
N ALA A 84 10.78 -5.96 -33.78
CA ALA A 84 11.25 -5.92 -35.16
C ALA A 84 10.18 -6.36 -36.18
N GLN A 85 9.26 -7.25 -35.79
CA GLN A 85 8.17 -7.74 -36.63
C GLN A 85 6.93 -6.81 -36.60
N ALA A 86 6.56 -6.32 -35.40
CA ALA A 86 5.34 -5.57 -35.18
C ALA A 86 5.53 -4.04 -35.09
N GLY A 87 6.78 -3.54 -35.19
CA GLY A 87 7.11 -2.14 -35.01
C GLY A 87 7.36 -1.73 -33.56
N SER A 88 6.68 -2.37 -32.59
CA SER A 88 6.85 -2.13 -31.15
C SER A 88 6.51 -3.38 -30.34
N CYS A 89 7.04 -3.48 -29.12
CA CYS A 89 6.70 -4.55 -28.17
C CYS A 89 6.61 -4.01 -26.74
N ILE A 90 5.57 -4.44 -25.98
CA ILE A 90 5.47 -4.24 -24.54
C ILE A 90 6.02 -5.49 -23.85
N LEU A 91 7.12 -5.34 -23.14
CA LEU A 91 7.74 -6.37 -22.31
C LEU A 91 7.31 -6.21 -20.86
N VAL A 92 6.58 -7.18 -20.31
CA VAL A 92 6.18 -7.19 -18.90
C VAL A 92 7.06 -8.13 -18.11
N LEU A 93 7.73 -7.60 -17.10
CA LEU A 93 8.63 -8.30 -16.17
C LEU A 93 7.98 -8.35 -14.80
N ASP A 94 7.42 -9.49 -14.41
CA ASP A 94 6.79 -9.67 -13.10
C ASP A 94 7.80 -10.25 -12.11
N GLU A 95 7.78 -9.73 -10.85
CA GLU A 95 8.63 -10.14 -9.72
C GLU A 95 10.15 -10.10 -10.02
N VAL A 96 10.57 -9.24 -10.94
CA VAL A 96 11.99 -9.15 -11.40
C VAL A 96 12.97 -8.84 -10.26
N GLN A 97 12.52 -8.22 -9.16
CA GLN A 97 13.35 -7.94 -7.98
C GLN A 97 13.89 -9.20 -7.28
N LYS A 98 13.43 -10.39 -7.67
CA LYS A 98 13.96 -11.68 -7.19
C LYS A 98 15.27 -12.07 -7.88
N LEU A 99 15.59 -11.43 -9.01
CA LEU A 99 16.83 -11.69 -9.74
C LEU A 99 17.95 -10.78 -9.20
N PRO A 100 19.08 -11.33 -8.75
CA PRO A 100 20.23 -10.51 -8.37
C PRO A 100 20.72 -9.68 -9.56
N GLY A 101 21.05 -8.39 -9.34
CA GLY A 101 21.61 -7.52 -10.38
C GLY A 101 20.63 -7.14 -11.50
N TRP A 102 19.33 -7.32 -11.29
CA TRP A 102 18.31 -7.04 -12.31
C TRP A 102 18.32 -5.59 -12.80
N THR A 103 18.62 -4.63 -11.93
CA THR A 103 18.59 -3.20 -12.27
C THR A 103 19.68 -2.80 -13.23
N GLU A 104 20.90 -3.31 -13.03
CA GLU A 104 22.04 -3.09 -13.91
C GLU A 104 21.79 -3.71 -15.29
N GLU A 105 21.20 -4.91 -15.31
CA GLU A 105 20.89 -5.59 -16.55
C GLU A 105 19.75 -4.91 -17.32
N VAL A 106 18.65 -4.53 -16.65
CA VAL A 106 17.58 -3.74 -17.26
C VAL A 106 18.11 -2.42 -17.80
N LYS A 107 18.98 -1.73 -17.04
CA LYS A 107 19.60 -0.48 -17.49
C LYS A 107 20.41 -0.68 -18.76
N ARG A 108 21.30 -1.70 -18.78
CA ARG A 108 22.13 -2.02 -19.95
C ARG A 108 21.27 -2.25 -21.19
N LEU A 109 20.28 -3.12 -21.09
CA LEU A 109 19.37 -3.48 -22.19
C LEU A 109 18.52 -2.28 -22.65
N TRP A 110 18.03 -1.48 -21.70
CA TRP A 110 17.30 -0.25 -22.00
C TRP A 110 18.16 0.78 -22.74
N ASP A 111 19.38 1.01 -22.30
CA ASP A 111 20.30 1.97 -22.93
C ASP A 111 20.74 1.50 -24.33
N GLU A 112 20.95 0.18 -24.53
CA GLU A 112 21.22 -0.41 -25.87
C GLU A 112 20.04 -0.18 -26.83
N ASP A 113 18.79 -0.37 -26.39
CA ASP A 113 17.63 -0.15 -27.23
C ASP A 113 17.44 1.33 -27.54
N THR A 114 17.76 2.22 -26.60
CA THR A 114 17.74 3.67 -26.81
C THR A 114 18.76 4.07 -27.89
N ALA A 115 19.98 3.55 -27.84
CA ALA A 115 21.01 3.82 -28.83
C ALA A 115 20.67 3.26 -30.22
N ALA A 116 19.98 2.12 -30.26
CA ALA A 116 19.60 1.46 -31.52
C ALA A 116 18.23 1.89 -32.07
N GLY A 117 17.48 2.79 -31.39
CA GLY A 117 16.16 3.23 -31.78
C GLY A 117 15.10 2.13 -31.78
N ARG A 118 15.23 1.10 -30.94
CA ARG A 118 14.27 -0.01 -30.83
C ARG A 118 13.12 0.36 -29.91
N ASP A 119 11.86 0.09 -30.31
CA ASP A 119 10.67 0.38 -29.51
C ASP A 119 10.26 -0.84 -28.66
N VAL A 120 11.09 -1.17 -27.66
CA VAL A 120 10.75 -2.12 -26.59
C VAL A 120 10.35 -1.33 -25.34
N ARG A 121 9.06 -1.31 -25.01
CA ARG A 121 8.48 -0.61 -23.86
C ARG A 121 8.42 -1.59 -22.69
N ALA A 122 9.23 -1.36 -21.65
CA ALA A 122 9.31 -2.27 -20.53
C ALA A 122 8.37 -1.83 -19.38
N VAL A 123 7.67 -2.83 -18.82
CA VAL A 123 6.81 -2.72 -17.63
C VAL A 123 7.36 -3.63 -16.55
N VAL A 124 7.67 -3.08 -15.39
CA VAL A 124 8.14 -3.83 -14.23
C VAL A 124 7.05 -3.88 -13.17
N LEU A 125 6.72 -5.08 -12.73
CA LEU A 125 5.79 -5.32 -11.62
C LEU A 125 6.54 -5.84 -10.39
N GLY A 126 6.12 -5.39 -9.20
CA GLY A 126 6.65 -5.99 -7.98
C GLY A 126 5.81 -5.74 -6.74
N SER A 127 5.83 -6.75 -5.87
CA SER A 127 5.10 -6.77 -4.60
C SER A 127 5.82 -6.05 -3.47
N ALA A 128 7.12 -5.75 -3.63
CA ALA A 128 7.95 -5.08 -2.65
C ALA A 128 8.36 -3.68 -3.12
N PRO A 129 7.51 -2.64 -2.90
CA PRO A 129 7.75 -1.28 -3.41
C PRO A 129 9.12 -0.72 -3.02
N LEU A 130 9.62 -1.02 -1.81
CA LEU A 130 10.93 -0.55 -1.34
C LEU A 130 12.11 -1.19 -2.08
N LEU A 131 12.04 -2.49 -2.42
CA LEU A 131 13.10 -3.16 -3.19
C LEU A 131 13.20 -2.58 -4.59
N ILE A 132 12.05 -2.37 -5.22
CA ILE A 132 11.98 -1.74 -6.54
C ILE A 132 12.50 -0.31 -6.47
N ALA A 133 12.03 0.49 -5.49
CA ALA A 133 12.46 1.88 -5.35
C ALA A 133 13.98 2.00 -5.13
N ARG A 134 14.59 1.19 -4.27
CA ARG A 134 16.04 1.20 -4.05
C ARG A 134 16.82 0.85 -5.32
N GLY A 135 16.49 -0.26 -5.97
CA GLY A 135 17.19 -0.67 -7.19
C GLY A 135 17.07 0.38 -8.29
N LEU A 136 15.90 0.96 -8.49
CA LEU A 136 15.68 1.97 -9.53
C LEU A 136 16.39 3.29 -9.23
N THR A 137 16.42 3.75 -7.98
CA THR A 137 17.06 5.05 -7.64
C THR A 137 18.57 5.00 -7.75
N GLU A 138 19.20 3.85 -7.52
CA GLU A 138 20.65 3.70 -7.58
C GLU A 138 21.17 3.63 -9.04
N SER A 139 20.51 2.90 -9.92
CA SER A 139 21.03 2.68 -11.28
C SER A 139 20.17 3.23 -12.42
N MET A 140 18.87 3.46 -12.20
CA MET A 140 17.89 3.79 -13.24
C MET A 140 17.36 5.24 -13.18
N ALA A 141 18.00 6.12 -12.40
CA ALA A 141 17.54 7.50 -12.24
C ALA A 141 17.25 8.21 -13.59
N GLY A 142 16.09 8.83 -13.71
CA GLY A 142 15.65 9.53 -14.93
C GLY A 142 15.12 8.64 -16.06
N ARG A 143 15.06 7.29 -15.89
CA ARG A 143 14.63 6.34 -16.92
C ARG A 143 13.30 5.67 -16.63
N PHE A 144 12.63 5.96 -15.51
CA PHE A 144 11.41 5.27 -15.11
C PHE A 144 10.34 6.20 -14.55
N GLU A 145 9.11 5.76 -14.63
CA GLU A 145 7.95 6.32 -13.95
C GLU A 145 7.28 5.26 -13.09
N ILE A 146 6.79 5.67 -11.91
CA ILE A 146 6.13 4.74 -10.97
C ILE A 146 4.63 5.05 -10.91
N THR A 147 3.82 4.02 -11.18
CA THR A 147 2.41 3.96 -10.83
C THR A 147 2.25 3.18 -9.54
N ARG A 148 1.73 3.83 -8.49
CA ARG A 148 1.52 3.18 -7.19
C ARG A 148 0.10 2.71 -7.06
N LEU A 149 -0.08 1.43 -6.71
CA LEU A 149 -1.38 0.86 -6.37
C LEU A 149 -1.47 0.65 -4.86
N GLY A 150 -2.44 1.31 -4.23
CA GLY A 150 -2.81 1.06 -2.84
C GLY A 150 -3.76 -0.13 -2.67
N HIS A 151 -4.10 -0.44 -1.43
CA HIS A 151 -5.19 -1.37 -1.13
C HIS A 151 -6.51 -0.89 -1.75
N TRP A 152 -7.43 -1.82 -1.96
CA TRP A 152 -8.74 -1.48 -2.50
C TRP A 152 -9.53 -0.64 -1.50
N ARG A 153 -10.14 0.43 -2.00
CA ARG A 153 -10.98 1.34 -1.24
C ARG A 153 -12.38 0.76 -1.08
N TYR A 154 -13.14 1.33 -0.15
CA TYR A 154 -14.53 0.93 0.05
C TYR A 154 -15.36 0.97 -1.23
N THR A 155 -15.22 1.99 -2.05
CA THR A 155 -15.94 2.12 -3.32
C THR A 155 -15.66 0.95 -4.28
N GLU A 156 -14.40 0.52 -4.37
CA GLU A 156 -13.99 -0.61 -5.21
C GLU A 156 -14.53 -1.95 -4.65
N MET A 157 -14.47 -2.15 -3.33
CA MET A 157 -14.98 -3.37 -2.67
C MET A 157 -16.52 -3.45 -2.71
N ARG A 158 -17.20 -2.31 -2.60
CA ARG A 158 -18.67 -2.23 -2.76
C ARG A 158 -19.09 -2.57 -4.17
N GLU A 159 -18.42 -2.01 -5.18
CA GLU A 159 -18.73 -2.26 -6.58
C GLU A 159 -18.48 -3.70 -7.01
N ALA A 160 -17.35 -4.32 -6.53
CA ALA A 160 -16.97 -5.67 -6.92
C ALA A 160 -17.69 -6.78 -6.16
N PHE A 161 -17.98 -6.56 -4.88
CA PHE A 161 -18.36 -7.63 -3.94
C PHE A 161 -19.58 -7.27 -3.09
N ASP A 162 -20.26 -6.16 -3.37
CA ASP A 162 -21.43 -5.68 -2.62
C ASP A 162 -21.16 -5.49 -1.10
N PHE A 163 -19.93 -5.19 -0.72
CA PHE A 163 -19.61 -4.97 0.68
C PHE A 163 -20.39 -3.78 1.25
N THR A 164 -21.04 -3.99 2.39
CA THR A 164 -21.49 -2.87 3.23
C THR A 164 -20.27 -2.15 3.82
N LEU A 165 -20.46 -0.94 4.29
CA LEU A 165 -19.37 -0.19 4.93
C LEU A 165 -18.83 -0.93 6.17
N GLU A 166 -19.71 -1.51 6.97
CA GLU A 166 -19.31 -2.29 8.14
C GLU A 166 -18.51 -3.54 7.78
N GLN A 167 -18.90 -4.22 6.71
CA GLN A 167 -18.11 -5.35 6.18
C GLN A 167 -16.73 -4.90 5.72
N TYR A 168 -16.64 -3.78 5.00
CA TYR A 168 -15.36 -3.22 4.59
C TYR A 168 -14.48 -2.84 5.80
N ILE A 169 -15.04 -2.21 6.81
CA ILE A 169 -14.32 -1.83 8.04
C ILE A 169 -13.71 -3.07 8.70
N PHE A 170 -14.37 -4.21 8.70
CA PHE A 170 -13.89 -5.45 9.32
C PHE A 170 -13.04 -6.31 8.39
N PHE A 171 -13.56 -6.62 7.19
CA PHE A 171 -12.91 -7.52 6.23
C PHE A 171 -11.85 -6.82 5.36
N GLY A 172 -11.83 -5.48 5.33
CA GLY A 172 -10.85 -4.67 4.61
C GLY A 172 -10.94 -4.76 3.10
N GLY A 173 -9.87 -4.32 2.43
CA GLY A 173 -9.76 -4.15 1.00
C GLY A 173 -8.81 -5.17 0.33
N TYR A 174 -8.97 -6.47 0.56
CA TYR A 174 -8.30 -7.54 -0.17
C TYR A 174 -9.27 -8.26 -1.09
N PRO A 175 -9.28 -7.99 -2.41
CA PRO A 175 -10.26 -8.57 -3.33
C PRO A 175 -10.18 -10.10 -3.40
N GLY A 176 -8.98 -10.68 -3.25
CA GLY A 176 -8.81 -12.15 -3.23
C GLY A 176 -9.42 -12.83 -2.01
N ALA A 177 -9.62 -12.11 -0.90
CA ALA A 177 -10.23 -12.62 0.32
C ALA A 177 -11.75 -12.39 0.38
N ALA A 178 -12.28 -11.42 -0.38
CA ALA A 178 -13.67 -11.01 -0.34
C ALA A 178 -14.69 -12.15 -0.53
N PRO A 179 -14.49 -13.09 -1.47
CA PRO A 179 -15.43 -14.24 -1.62
C PRO A 179 -15.53 -15.15 -0.40
N MET A 180 -14.57 -15.09 0.52
CA MET A 180 -14.55 -15.88 1.75
C MET A 180 -15.17 -15.18 2.96
N ALA A 181 -15.61 -13.92 2.83
CA ALA A 181 -16.13 -13.12 3.95
C ALA A 181 -17.38 -13.70 4.62
N HIS A 182 -18.09 -14.65 3.97
CA HIS A 182 -19.22 -15.38 4.53
C HIS A 182 -18.79 -16.46 5.54
N ASP A 183 -17.52 -16.88 5.55
CA ASP A 183 -16.91 -17.80 6.50
C ASP A 183 -15.69 -17.11 7.15
N GLU A 184 -15.93 -16.47 8.29
CA GLU A 184 -14.93 -15.66 8.98
C GLU A 184 -13.67 -16.46 9.34
N THR A 185 -13.81 -17.71 9.72
CA THR A 185 -12.69 -18.58 10.10
C THR A 185 -11.80 -18.88 8.89
N ARG A 186 -12.40 -19.26 7.77
CA ARG A 186 -11.69 -19.51 6.52
C ARG A 186 -11.06 -18.23 5.97
N TRP A 187 -11.78 -17.13 6.00
CA TRP A 187 -11.27 -15.81 5.59
C TRP A 187 -10.07 -15.40 6.42
N ALA A 188 -10.15 -15.51 7.75
CA ALA A 188 -9.05 -15.14 8.65
C ALA A 188 -7.83 -16.04 8.48
N ALA A 189 -8.02 -17.34 8.28
CA ALA A 189 -6.94 -18.26 7.95
C ALA A 189 -6.23 -17.85 6.66
N TYR A 190 -7.00 -17.54 5.59
CA TYR A 190 -6.43 -17.07 4.33
C TYR A 190 -5.63 -15.78 4.49
N ILE A 191 -6.15 -14.77 5.20
CA ILE A 191 -5.43 -13.52 5.46
C ILE A 191 -4.12 -13.79 6.22
N ARG A 192 -4.15 -14.63 7.26
CA ARG A 192 -2.95 -14.93 8.04
C ARG A 192 -1.93 -15.72 7.24
N ASP A 193 -2.34 -16.82 6.64
CA ASP A 193 -1.40 -17.79 6.05
C ASP A 193 -0.93 -17.35 4.65
N ALA A 194 -1.86 -16.90 3.80
CA ALA A 194 -1.55 -16.54 2.43
C ALA A 194 -1.04 -15.09 2.28
N LEU A 195 -1.41 -14.17 3.15
CA LEU A 195 -1.01 -12.77 3.04
C LEU A 195 0.01 -12.36 4.10
N ILE A 196 -0.33 -12.45 5.38
CA ILE A 196 0.55 -11.97 6.44
C ILE A 196 1.86 -12.76 6.46
N GLU A 197 1.79 -14.09 6.59
CA GLU A 197 2.98 -14.94 6.64
C GLU A 197 3.82 -14.83 5.37
N THR A 198 3.17 -14.84 4.21
CA THR A 198 3.87 -14.75 2.94
C THR A 198 4.53 -13.40 2.74
N THR A 199 3.89 -12.30 3.14
CA THR A 199 4.48 -10.96 3.04
C THR A 199 5.67 -10.81 3.99
N ILE A 200 5.53 -11.24 5.26
CA ILE A 200 6.62 -11.17 6.23
C ILE A 200 7.79 -12.05 5.79
N SER A 201 7.53 -13.33 5.48
CA SER A 201 8.60 -14.31 5.22
C SER A 201 9.27 -14.14 3.86
N LYS A 202 8.58 -13.62 2.85
CA LYS A 202 9.13 -13.49 1.49
C LYS A 202 9.46 -12.05 1.13
N ASP A 203 8.56 -11.09 1.38
CA ASP A 203 8.80 -9.72 0.93
C ASP A 203 9.65 -8.93 1.92
N VAL A 204 9.26 -8.92 3.20
CA VAL A 204 9.97 -8.12 4.22
C VAL A 204 11.39 -8.65 4.45
N LEU A 205 11.57 -9.97 4.54
CA LEU A 205 12.90 -10.57 4.74
C LEU A 205 13.83 -10.42 3.53
N LEU A 206 13.28 -10.21 2.32
CA LEU A 206 14.07 -9.89 1.13
C LEU A 206 14.48 -8.41 1.06
N MET A 207 13.73 -7.50 1.72
CA MET A 207 14.03 -6.05 1.68
C MET A 207 15.30 -5.67 2.40
N ALA A 208 15.65 -6.37 3.48
CA ALA A 208 16.86 -6.14 4.26
C ALA A 208 17.18 -7.37 5.13
N PRO A 209 18.44 -7.54 5.54
CA PRO A 209 18.81 -8.56 6.52
C PRO A 209 18.06 -8.32 7.83
N VAL A 210 17.17 -9.23 8.20
CA VAL A 210 16.43 -9.21 9.46
C VAL A 210 17.08 -10.20 10.43
N GLN A 211 17.74 -9.69 11.46
CA GLN A 211 18.42 -10.53 12.44
C GLN A 211 17.47 -11.33 13.33
N LYS A 212 16.28 -10.78 13.61
CA LYS A 212 15.28 -11.36 14.52
C LYS A 212 13.90 -11.47 13.86
N PRO A 213 13.67 -12.44 12.96
CA PRO A 213 12.38 -12.59 12.27
C PRO A 213 11.18 -12.76 13.22
N ALA A 214 11.37 -13.48 14.33
CA ALA A 214 10.33 -13.66 15.34
C ALA A 214 9.94 -12.33 16.02
N LEU A 215 10.90 -11.43 16.24
CA LEU A 215 10.61 -10.09 16.77
C LEU A 215 9.84 -9.24 15.75
N LEU A 216 10.22 -9.28 14.48
CA LEU A 216 9.51 -8.59 13.41
C LEU A 216 8.04 -9.03 13.36
N ARG A 217 7.77 -10.35 13.47
CA ARG A 217 6.42 -10.90 13.50
C ARG A 217 5.63 -10.40 14.71
N ARG A 218 6.21 -10.43 15.91
CA ARG A 218 5.55 -9.94 17.13
C ARG A 218 5.30 -8.42 17.06
N LEU A 219 6.21 -7.66 16.47
CA LEU A 219 6.02 -6.22 16.26
C LEU A 219 4.85 -5.95 15.31
N PHE A 220 4.70 -6.75 14.24
CA PHE A 220 3.53 -6.68 13.37
C PHE A 220 2.23 -6.93 14.13
N ASP A 221 2.15 -8.02 14.90
CA ASP A 221 0.96 -8.35 15.71
C ASP A 221 0.63 -7.24 16.70
N LEU A 222 1.65 -6.72 17.40
CA LEU A 222 1.52 -5.58 18.30
C LEU A 222 0.98 -4.34 17.58
N ALA A 223 1.54 -4.01 16.40
CA ALA A 223 1.14 -2.84 15.63
C ALA A 223 -0.31 -2.93 15.14
N CYS A 224 -0.78 -4.12 14.76
CA CYS A 224 -2.19 -4.34 14.43
C CYS A 224 -3.12 -4.14 15.63
N ARG A 225 -2.75 -4.68 16.81
CA ARG A 225 -3.55 -4.53 18.04
C ARG A 225 -3.63 -3.08 18.54
N TYR A 226 -2.59 -2.30 18.31
CA TYR A 226 -2.50 -0.88 18.70
C TYR A 226 -2.74 0.08 17.53
N SER A 227 -3.31 -0.38 16.41
CA SER A 227 -3.69 0.52 15.32
C SER A 227 -4.67 1.58 15.80
N GLY A 228 -4.45 2.84 15.38
CA GLY A 228 -5.15 4.01 15.89
C GLY A 228 -4.58 4.59 17.19
N GLN A 229 -3.54 4.00 17.80
CA GLN A 229 -3.03 4.42 19.10
C GLN A 229 -1.55 4.83 19.05
N MET A 230 -1.20 5.78 19.88
CA MET A 230 0.20 6.16 20.11
C MET A 230 0.88 5.15 21.03
N LEU A 231 1.98 4.58 20.57
CA LEU A 231 2.79 3.66 21.36
C LEU A 231 4.27 3.99 21.23
N SER A 232 4.92 4.40 22.31
CA SER A 232 6.34 4.69 22.28
C SER A 232 7.18 3.42 22.07
N TYR A 233 8.33 3.56 21.41
CA TYR A 233 9.25 2.42 21.22
C TYR A 233 9.67 1.77 22.53
N GLN A 234 9.80 2.51 23.62
CA GLN A 234 10.09 1.96 24.93
C GLN A 234 8.93 1.11 25.47
N LYS A 235 7.67 1.56 25.29
CA LYS A 235 6.51 0.74 25.65
C LYS A 235 6.40 -0.51 24.79
N MET A 236 6.72 -0.41 23.48
CA MET A 236 6.81 -1.59 22.60
C MET A 236 7.86 -2.58 23.10
N MET A 237 9.05 -2.10 23.50
CA MET A 237 10.10 -2.94 24.07
C MET A 237 9.63 -3.69 25.33
N GLY A 238 8.87 -3.05 26.19
CA GLY A 238 8.32 -3.69 27.41
C GLY A 238 7.27 -4.77 27.14
N GLN A 239 6.65 -4.77 25.94
CA GLN A 239 5.65 -5.78 25.55
C GLN A 239 6.21 -6.88 24.63
N LEU A 240 7.40 -6.69 24.08
CA LEU A 240 8.02 -7.60 23.12
C LEU A 240 9.21 -8.31 23.77
N ALA A 241 9.12 -9.65 23.88
CA ALA A 241 10.25 -10.44 24.31
C ALA A 241 11.42 -10.29 23.31
N ASP A 242 12.63 -10.14 23.80
CA ASP A 242 13.86 -10.01 23.02
C ASP A 242 13.88 -8.81 22.05
N ALA A 243 13.26 -7.71 22.45
CA ALA A 243 13.08 -6.53 21.59
C ALA A 243 14.39 -5.85 21.16
N GLY A 244 15.49 -6.07 21.88
CA GLY A 244 16.78 -5.45 21.58
C GLY A 244 16.80 -3.96 21.92
N ASN A 245 16.67 -3.09 20.93
CA ASN A 245 16.67 -1.64 21.13
C ASN A 245 15.59 -0.94 20.28
N THR A 246 15.36 0.34 20.57
CA THR A 246 14.34 1.15 19.89
C THR A 246 14.66 1.37 18.40
N THR A 247 15.94 1.41 18.02
CA THR A 247 16.38 1.56 16.62
C THR A 247 16.01 0.34 15.79
N THR A 248 16.15 -0.88 16.36
CA THR A 248 15.72 -2.12 15.70
C THR A 248 14.22 -2.12 15.46
N LEU A 249 13.42 -1.72 16.47
CA LEU A 249 11.95 -1.65 16.30
C LEU A 249 11.53 -0.61 15.28
N ALA A 250 12.17 0.56 15.28
CA ALA A 250 11.91 1.62 14.28
C ALA A 250 12.25 1.12 12.86
N HIS A 251 13.38 0.45 12.69
CA HIS A 251 13.75 -0.14 11.41
C HIS A 251 12.76 -1.23 10.95
N TYR A 252 12.35 -2.12 11.85
CA TYR A 252 11.38 -3.16 11.51
C TYR A 252 10.01 -2.58 11.16
N LEU A 253 9.58 -1.52 11.85
CA LEU A 253 8.35 -0.82 11.50
C LEU A 253 8.43 -0.20 10.09
N GLN A 254 9.59 0.37 9.70
CA GLN A 254 9.83 0.87 8.35
C GLN A 254 9.78 -0.24 7.27
N LEU A 255 10.28 -1.45 7.61
CA LEU A 255 10.18 -2.58 6.68
C LEU A 255 8.71 -3.02 6.49
N LEU A 256 7.93 -3.08 7.56
CA LEU A 256 6.50 -3.40 7.51
C LEU A 256 5.71 -2.32 6.75
N GLU A 257 6.08 -1.05 6.93
CA GLU A 257 5.53 0.08 6.16
C GLU A 257 5.84 -0.07 4.67
N GLY A 258 7.08 -0.40 4.33
CA GLY A 258 7.49 -0.63 2.96
C GLY A 258 6.81 -1.81 2.28
N ALA A 259 6.32 -2.78 3.05
CA ALA A 259 5.49 -3.87 2.57
C ALA A 259 3.99 -3.51 2.48
N GLY A 260 3.59 -2.30 2.90
CA GLY A 260 2.21 -1.85 2.92
C GLY A 260 1.34 -2.56 3.94
N MET A 261 1.91 -2.99 5.06
CA MET A 261 1.20 -3.70 6.13
C MET A 261 0.77 -2.76 7.26
N VAL A 262 1.74 -2.19 7.96
CA VAL A 262 1.53 -1.26 9.08
C VAL A 262 2.59 -0.16 9.03
N CYS A 263 2.24 1.05 9.48
CA CYS A 263 3.18 2.16 9.60
C CYS A 263 3.08 2.84 10.96
N GLY A 264 4.07 3.67 11.26
CA GLY A 264 4.07 4.57 12.40
C GLY A 264 3.88 6.01 11.95
N LEU A 265 2.68 6.57 12.07
CA LEU A 265 2.42 7.96 11.77
C LEU A 265 3.23 8.85 12.71
N GLN A 266 3.86 9.87 12.16
CA GLN A 266 4.63 10.83 12.93
C GLN A 266 3.72 11.93 13.52
N LYS A 267 4.16 12.52 14.63
CA LYS A 267 3.49 13.67 15.20
C LYS A 267 3.66 14.88 14.27
N TYR A 268 2.55 15.54 13.94
CA TYR A 268 2.62 16.83 13.24
C TYR A 268 3.19 17.89 14.19
N SER A 269 4.26 18.55 13.78
CA SER A 269 4.83 19.71 14.47
C SER A 269 5.49 20.62 13.44
N GLY A 270 5.50 21.92 13.71
CA GLY A 270 6.18 22.92 12.86
C GLY A 270 7.72 22.79 12.83
N GLN A 271 8.30 21.86 13.59
CA GLN A 271 9.74 21.62 13.67
C GLN A 271 10.09 20.16 13.35
N ALA A 272 10.82 19.93 12.27
CA ALA A 272 11.20 18.61 11.78
C ALA A 272 11.95 17.73 12.82
N LEU A 273 12.74 18.32 13.71
CA LEU A 273 13.45 17.62 14.80
C LEU A 273 12.48 17.02 15.84
N ARG A 274 11.40 17.72 16.16
CA ARG A 274 10.39 17.24 17.11
C ARG A 274 9.51 16.13 16.52
N GLN A 275 9.35 16.10 15.22
CA GLN A 275 8.61 15.03 14.52
C GLN A 275 9.31 13.69 14.69
N ARG A 276 10.64 13.64 14.49
CA ARG A 276 11.43 12.40 14.52
C ARG A 276 11.59 11.77 15.91
N ALA A 277 11.48 12.56 16.97
CA ALA A 277 11.64 12.12 18.35
C ALA A 277 10.33 11.67 19.02
N SER A 278 9.19 11.79 18.34
CA SER A 278 7.87 11.50 18.91
C SER A 278 7.54 10.01 18.85
N SER A 279 6.66 9.58 19.78
CA SER A 279 6.06 8.25 19.73
C SER A 279 5.24 8.10 18.45
N PRO A 280 5.37 7.01 17.68
CA PRO A 280 4.51 6.80 16.52
C PRO A 280 3.07 6.50 16.93
N LYS A 281 2.10 6.98 16.15
CA LYS A 281 0.73 6.45 16.14
C LYS A 281 0.70 5.29 15.15
N LEU A 282 0.43 4.09 15.61
CA LEU A 282 0.43 2.89 14.77
C LEU A 282 -0.81 2.89 13.87
N GLN A 283 -0.63 2.49 12.61
CA GLN A 283 -1.70 2.48 11.62
C GLN A 283 -1.54 1.31 10.65
N VAL A 284 -2.58 0.52 10.47
CA VAL A 284 -2.65 -0.50 9.41
C VAL A 284 -2.97 0.13 8.06
N TYR A 285 -2.43 -0.42 6.99
CA TYR A 285 -2.82 -0.05 5.62
C TYR A 285 -4.13 -0.73 5.17
N ASN A 286 -4.55 -1.78 5.90
CA ASN A 286 -5.75 -2.55 5.59
C ASN A 286 -6.31 -3.17 6.87
N THR A 287 -7.54 -2.88 7.19
CA THR A 287 -8.19 -3.37 8.42
C THR A 287 -8.41 -4.88 8.46
N ALA A 288 -8.36 -5.56 7.31
CA ALA A 288 -8.35 -7.03 7.25
C ALA A 288 -7.26 -7.65 8.15
N LEU A 289 -6.12 -6.96 8.32
CA LEU A 289 -5.03 -7.42 9.17
C LEU A 289 -5.47 -7.46 10.64
N MET A 290 -6.22 -6.45 11.10
CA MET A 290 -6.79 -6.40 12.45
C MET A 290 -7.91 -7.44 12.61
N GLY A 291 -8.85 -7.50 11.66
CA GLY A 291 -9.98 -8.43 11.69
C GLY A 291 -9.54 -9.89 11.73
N ALA A 292 -8.56 -10.28 10.92
CA ALA A 292 -8.07 -11.65 10.88
C ALA A 292 -7.36 -12.08 12.18
N LEU A 293 -6.64 -11.17 12.83
CA LEU A 293 -6.05 -11.42 14.15
C LEU A 293 -7.13 -11.52 15.23
N ALA A 294 -8.15 -10.68 15.18
CA ALA A 294 -9.27 -10.72 16.10
C ALA A 294 -10.04 -12.03 16.01
N VAL A 295 -10.35 -12.52 14.81
CA VAL A 295 -11.00 -13.84 14.61
C VAL A 295 -10.15 -14.96 15.20
N ALA A 296 -8.83 -14.91 15.05
CA ALA A 296 -7.93 -15.89 15.66
C ALA A 296 -7.96 -15.89 17.20
N GLU A 297 -8.37 -14.77 17.80
CA GLU A 297 -8.57 -14.60 19.25
C GLU A 297 -10.02 -14.88 19.69
N GLY A 298 -10.89 -15.31 18.77
CA GLY A 298 -12.28 -15.64 19.06
C GLY A 298 -13.26 -14.43 18.90
N TRP A 299 -12.82 -13.31 18.32
CA TRP A 299 -13.64 -12.11 18.10
C TRP A 299 -14.12 -12.03 16.65
N GLY A 300 -15.36 -12.46 16.40
CA GLY A 300 -15.97 -12.34 15.08
C GLY A 300 -16.54 -10.95 14.78
N PHE A 301 -16.97 -10.75 13.55
CA PHE A 301 -17.54 -9.48 13.04
C PHE A 301 -18.69 -8.95 13.91
N ALA A 302 -19.68 -9.81 14.21
CA ALA A 302 -20.84 -9.43 15.01
C ALA A 302 -20.46 -8.98 16.44
N GLN A 303 -19.51 -9.68 17.06
CA GLN A 303 -19.05 -9.39 18.42
C GLN A 303 -18.28 -8.06 18.48
N LEU A 304 -17.32 -7.84 17.54
CA LEU A 304 -16.57 -6.58 17.47
C LEU A 304 -17.49 -5.39 17.19
N ARG A 305 -18.45 -5.55 16.27
CA ARG A 305 -19.43 -4.50 15.97
C ARG A 305 -20.32 -4.14 17.17
N ALA A 306 -20.62 -5.13 18.01
CA ALA A 306 -21.40 -4.92 19.24
C ALA A 306 -20.58 -4.30 20.38
N THR A 307 -19.24 -4.24 20.28
CA THR A 307 -18.34 -3.70 21.31
C THR A 307 -17.89 -2.29 20.91
N PRO A 308 -18.46 -1.21 21.45
CA PRO A 308 -18.25 0.16 20.95
C PRO A 308 -16.79 0.60 20.91
N GLU A 309 -16.00 0.24 21.91
CA GLU A 309 -14.58 0.61 21.97
C GLU A 309 -13.76 -0.08 20.86
N GLN A 310 -13.93 -1.40 20.69
CA GLN A 310 -13.23 -2.18 19.69
C GLN A 310 -13.65 -1.77 18.27
N TRP A 311 -14.95 -1.57 18.08
CA TRP A 311 -15.50 -1.08 16.81
C TRP A 311 -14.98 0.31 16.48
N GLY A 312 -14.90 1.21 17.47
CA GLY A 312 -14.37 2.55 17.31
C GLY A 312 -12.93 2.55 16.78
N ARG A 313 -12.09 1.67 17.30
CA ARG A 313 -10.70 1.51 16.82
C ARG A 313 -10.64 1.00 15.38
N LEU A 314 -11.51 0.05 15.00
CA LEU A 314 -11.60 -0.43 13.63
C LEU A 314 -12.03 0.68 12.67
N VAL A 315 -13.06 1.48 13.04
CA VAL A 315 -13.53 2.62 12.24
C VAL A 315 -12.42 3.64 12.07
N GLU A 316 -11.73 4.03 13.15
CA GLU A 316 -10.62 4.97 13.08
C GLU A 316 -9.51 4.43 12.18
N SER A 317 -9.10 3.18 12.36
CA SER A 317 -8.09 2.54 11.52
C SER A 317 -8.52 2.43 10.06
N ALA A 318 -9.81 2.21 9.77
CA ALA A 318 -10.34 2.18 8.41
C ALA A 318 -10.28 3.57 7.75
N VAL A 319 -10.59 4.64 8.51
CA VAL A 319 -10.42 6.02 8.03
C VAL A 319 -8.96 6.32 7.72
N GLY A 320 -8.04 5.95 8.61
CA GLY A 320 -6.60 6.11 8.37
C GLY A 320 -6.10 5.33 7.15
N ALA A 321 -6.54 4.08 6.97
CA ALA A 321 -6.21 3.26 5.81
C ALA A 321 -6.73 3.87 4.50
N GLU A 322 -7.95 4.40 4.50
CA GLU A 322 -8.55 5.10 3.36
C GLU A 322 -7.78 6.38 3.01
N LEU A 323 -7.37 7.19 4.02
CA LEU A 323 -6.53 8.37 3.82
C LEU A 323 -5.19 8.00 3.18
N LEU A 324 -4.54 6.94 3.65
CA LEU A 324 -3.30 6.43 3.07
C LEU A 324 -3.50 5.96 1.61
N ALA A 325 -4.60 5.25 1.33
CA ALA A 325 -4.91 4.78 -0.02
C ALA A 325 -5.16 5.94 -1.00
N ARG A 326 -5.94 6.95 -0.61
CA ARG A 326 -6.20 8.17 -1.41
C ARG A 326 -4.91 8.91 -1.75
N ARG A 327 -4.01 9.06 -0.80
CA ARG A 327 -2.74 9.77 -1.01
C ARG A 327 -1.81 9.05 -1.97
N LEU A 328 -1.80 7.71 -1.97
CA LEU A 328 -1.00 6.94 -2.92
C LEU A 328 -1.41 7.16 -4.39
N THR A 329 -2.67 7.47 -4.65
CA THR A 329 -3.17 7.73 -6.00
C THR A 329 -2.87 9.15 -6.50
N HIS A 330 -2.65 10.12 -5.62
CA HIS A 330 -2.51 11.54 -5.96
C HIS A 330 -1.09 12.08 -5.82
N SER A 331 -0.14 11.34 -5.24
CA SER A 331 1.22 11.84 -4.98
C SER A 331 2.28 10.84 -5.42
N SER A 332 3.33 11.34 -6.07
CA SER A 332 4.54 10.56 -6.39
C SER A 332 5.43 10.33 -5.17
N THR A 333 5.25 11.10 -4.10
CA THR A 333 5.95 10.96 -2.82
C THR A 333 5.14 10.12 -1.83
N GLN A 334 5.78 9.53 -0.82
CA GLN A 334 5.06 8.83 0.25
C GLN A 334 4.01 9.74 0.90
N PRO A 335 2.80 9.22 1.18
CA PRO A 335 1.74 10.02 1.76
C PRO A 335 2.12 10.51 3.15
N ALA A 336 2.26 11.81 3.32
CA ALA A 336 2.50 12.43 4.60
C ALA A 336 1.17 12.54 5.37
N LEU A 337 0.83 11.51 6.12
CA LEU A 337 -0.27 11.50 7.08
C LEU A 337 0.34 11.56 8.48
N TYR A 338 -0.16 12.47 9.30
CA TYR A 338 0.33 12.70 10.66
C TYR A 338 -0.81 12.54 11.67
N TYR A 339 -0.48 12.49 12.94
CA TYR A 339 -1.39 12.74 14.06
C TYR A 339 -0.89 13.97 14.84
N TRP A 340 -1.71 14.54 15.70
CA TRP A 340 -1.27 15.58 16.60
C TRP A 340 -1.65 15.25 18.04
N HIS A 341 -0.74 15.52 18.96
CA HIS A 341 -0.98 15.35 20.41
C HIS A 341 -0.18 16.37 21.20
N GLU A 342 -0.83 17.12 22.06
CA GLU A 342 -0.20 18.08 22.95
C GLU A 342 -1.03 18.32 24.20
N ALA A 343 -0.38 18.34 25.37
CA ALA A 343 -1.03 18.56 26.67
C ALA A 343 -2.27 17.69 26.91
N GLY A 344 -2.22 16.39 26.54
CA GLY A 344 -3.31 15.45 26.72
C GLY A 344 -4.47 15.60 25.73
N ARG A 345 -4.32 16.48 24.70
CA ARG A 345 -5.30 16.66 23.62
C ARG A 345 -4.74 16.06 22.34
N GLU A 346 -5.61 15.37 21.58
CA GLU A 346 -5.24 14.61 20.38
C GLU A 346 -6.12 15.04 19.20
N VAL A 347 -5.54 14.98 17.99
CA VAL A 347 -6.25 14.96 16.71
C VAL A 347 -5.82 13.69 16.01
N ASP A 348 -6.79 12.87 15.60
CA ASP A 348 -6.56 11.53 15.06
C ASP A 348 -5.68 11.55 13.83
N TYR A 349 -5.98 12.44 12.87
CA TYR A 349 -5.19 12.60 11.66
C TYR A 349 -5.00 14.06 11.29
N VAL A 350 -3.78 14.38 10.87
CA VAL A 350 -3.43 15.68 10.30
C VAL A 350 -2.90 15.47 8.90
N LEU A 351 -3.52 16.15 7.95
CA LEU A 351 -3.28 15.99 6.53
C LEU A 351 -2.87 17.31 5.90
N PRO A 352 -1.58 17.53 5.61
CA PRO A 352 -1.16 18.62 4.73
C PRO A 352 -1.55 18.33 3.29
N ASP A 353 -2.22 19.27 2.61
CA ASP A 353 -2.59 19.14 1.20
C ASP A 353 -2.33 20.45 0.46
N GLY A 354 -1.20 20.52 -0.22
CA GLY A 354 -0.72 21.75 -0.83
C GLY A 354 -0.51 22.85 0.22
N ARG A 355 -1.35 23.90 0.15
CA ARG A 355 -1.35 25.02 1.13
C ARG A 355 -2.37 24.84 2.25
N GLU A 356 -3.21 23.81 2.16
CA GLU A 356 -4.23 23.53 3.16
C GLU A 356 -3.71 22.54 4.19
N LEU A 357 -4.24 22.65 5.40
CA LEU A 357 -3.94 21.76 6.52
C LEU A 357 -5.28 21.28 7.09
N PHE A 358 -5.55 20.00 6.97
CA PHE A 358 -6.76 19.40 7.52
C PHE A 358 -6.46 18.71 8.85
N ALA A 359 -7.33 18.92 9.84
CA ALA A 359 -7.32 18.24 11.12
C ALA A 359 -8.59 17.40 11.23
N LEU A 360 -8.43 16.07 11.29
CA LEU A 360 -9.53 15.12 11.22
C LEU A 360 -9.68 14.40 12.55
N GLU A 361 -10.93 14.33 13.02
CA GLU A 361 -11.34 13.59 14.22
C GLU A 361 -12.38 12.55 13.83
N VAL A 362 -12.21 11.29 14.24
CA VAL A 362 -13.12 10.19 13.89
C VAL A 362 -14.03 9.85 15.06
N LYS A 363 -15.33 9.83 14.83
CA LYS A 363 -16.34 9.55 15.86
C LYS A 363 -17.33 8.47 15.37
N SER A 364 -17.22 7.28 15.93
CA SER A 364 -18.10 6.13 15.60
C SER A 364 -19.19 5.86 16.65
N GLY A 365 -19.15 6.55 17.81
CA GLY A 365 -20.12 6.38 18.90
C GLY A 365 -21.44 7.08 18.63
N ARG A 366 -22.48 6.78 19.45
CA ARG A 366 -23.80 7.40 19.34
C ARG A 366 -23.88 8.84 19.88
N GLN A 367 -22.95 9.25 20.73
CA GLN A 367 -22.91 10.59 21.33
C GLN A 367 -21.85 11.46 20.67
N ARG A 368 -22.11 12.77 20.57
CA ARG A 368 -21.11 13.74 20.15
C ARG A 368 -19.93 13.68 21.12
N GLY A 369 -18.78 13.23 20.61
CA GLY A 369 -17.55 13.17 21.39
C GLY A 369 -16.96 14.56 21.65
N ASN A 370 -16.02 14.62 22.58
CA ASN A 370 -15.22 15.83 22.84
C ASN A 370 -14.35 16.15 21.61
N VAL A 371 -14.40 17.37 21.13
CA VAL A 371 -13.59 17.91 20.03
C VAL A 371 -12.49 18.88 20.50
N SER A 372 -12.19 18.87 21.80
CA SER A 372 -11.18 19.77 22.39
C SER A 372 -9.80 19.67 21.73
N GLY A 373 -9.48 18.52 21.10
CA GLY A 373 -8.27 18.35 20.30
C GLY A 373 -8.25 19.25 19.07
N LEU A 374 -9.36 19.28 18.32
CA LEU A 374 -9.50 20.13 17.14
C LEU A 374 -9.41 21.62 17.48
N ASP A 375 -10.06 22.04 18.58
CA ASP A 375 -10.00 23.45 19.04
C ASP A 375 -8.58 23.87 19.45
N ALA A 376 -7.89 22.98 20.18
CA ALA A 376 -6.50 23.21 20.56
C ALA A 376 -5.57 23.23 19.34
N PHE A 377 -5.79 22.34 18.37
CA PHE A 377 -5.04 22.34 17.14
C PHE A 377 -5.23 23.64 16.34
N ARG A 378 -6.47 24.11 16.21
CA ARG A 378 -6.77 25.38 15.54
C ARG A 378 -6.13 26.58 16.25
N THR A 379 -6.01 26.55 17.56
CA THR A 379 -5.31 27.60 18.31
C THR A 379 -3.82 27.60 17.95
N ALA A 380 -3.20 26.42 17.82
CA ALA A 380 -1.80 26.29 17.43
C ALA A 380 -1.56 26.53 15.93
N TYR A 381 -2.54 26.20 15.09
CA TYR A 381 -2.50 26.30 13.61
C TYR A 381 -3.78 26.96 13.09
N PRO A 382 -3.89 28.30 13.12
CA PRO A 382 -5.13 29.02 12.83
C PRO A 382 -5.71 28.79 11.41
N THR A 383 -4.85 28.44 10.45
CA THR A 383 -5.26 28.15 9.07
C THR A 383 -5.79 26.72 8.87
N ALA A 384 -5.72 25.87 9.90
CA ALA A 384 -6.16 24.49 9.80
C ALA A 384 -7.67 24.40 9.68
N ARG A 385 -8.12 23.49 8.81
CA ARG A 385 -9.53 23.15 8.60
C ARG A 385 -9.91 21.92 9.43
N PRO A 386 -10.74 22.07 10.47
CA PRO A 386 -11.20 20.95 11.26
C PRO A 386 -12.28 20.17 10.52
N LEU A 387 -12.24 18.84 10.61
CA LEU A 387 -13.24 17.96 10.05
C LEU A 387 -13.54 16.84 11.05
N VAL A 388 -14.81 16.66 11.41
CA VAL A 388 -15.27 15.50 12.16
C VAL A 388 -15.87 14.50 11.18
N ILE A 389 -15.37 13.24 11.21
CA ILE A 389 -15.86 12.14 10.38
C ILE A 389 -16.68 11.21 11.27
N GLY A 390 -17.95 11.00 10.91
CA GLY A 390 -18.91 10.20 11.67
C GLY A 390 -19.83 11.04 12.55
N THR A 391 -20.13 10.59 13.76
CA THR A 391 -21.16 11.18 14.62
C THR A 391 -20.87 12.64 14.96
N GLY A 392 -21.78 13.50 14.57
CA GLY A 392 -21.67 14.95 14.80
C GLY A 392 -20.91 15.72 13.74
N GLY A 393 -20.49 15.05 12.66
CA GLY A 393 -19.81 15.63 11.52
C GLY A 393 -20.28 15.05 10.19
N LEU A 394 -19.35 14.83 9.27
CA LEU A 394 -19.61 14.22 7.98
C LEU A 394 -19.92 12.73 8.16
N ASP A 395 -21.04 12.28 7.62
CA ASP A 395 -21.44 10.87 7.69
C ASP A 395 -20.36 9.93 7.16
N LEU A 396 -20.11 8.80 7.87
CA LEU A 396 -19.06 7.84 7.52
C LEU A 396 -19.24 7.28 6.12
N HIS A 397 -20.46 6.87 5.75
CA HIS A 397 -20.72 6.29 4.44
C HIS A 397 -20.47 7.33 3.33
N HIS A 398 -20.97 8.56 3.55
CA HIS A 398 -20.72 9.66 2.63
C HIS A 398 -19.23 9.94 2.46
N TRP A 399 -18.47 9.98 3.56
CA TRP A 399 -17.03 10.21 3.52
C TRP A 399 -16.26 9.13 2.76
N PHE A 400 -16.59 7.85 3.00
CA PHE A 400 -15.95 6.72 2.29
C PHE A 400 -16.32 6.64 0.80
N THR A 401 -17.48 7.21 0.40
CA THR A 401 -17.94 7.22 -1.00
C THR A 401 -17.51 8.45 -1.78
N THR A 402 -17.09 9.51 -1.12
CA THR A 402 -16.54 10.71 -1.76
C THR A 402 -15.16 10.40 -2.36
N PRO A 403 -14.87 10.85 -3.59
CA PRO A 403 -13.60 10.64 -4.29
C PRO A 403 -12.38 11.11 -3.53
#